data_0db4277ad80019c156d747c219e817f4
#
_entry.id   0db4277ad80019c156d747c219e817f4
#
_cell.length_a   1.000
_cell.length_b   1.000
_cell.length_c   1.000
_cell.angle_alpha   90.00
_cell.angle_beta   90.00
_cell.angle_gamma   90.00
#
_symmetry.space_group_name_H-M   'P 1'
#
loop_
_entity.id
_entity.type
_entity.pdbx_description
1 polymer ?
#
loop_
_entity_poly.entity_id
_entity_poly.type
_entity_poly.pdbx_seq_one_letter_code
_entity_poly.pdbx_strand_id
1 'polypeptide(L)'
;MSLYSPPKVDVNVVPNPRIINIAGEARLPAIVGVGPTVRYVTDEAVQRGVTNIDTLSVFPASNVVITKVAKRSGLNYVSGSSSNDPDAFVGEFGSLYLPSGSVVNSQIIDGYISLGNGKISWGQDPISVSKGHVPSTGSVYYVSYRYDVTSEQFEPKVFSDKQSLINTYGEEGNTTGSLTTAASIVLENGSPAVIVCQVSGSLSNYSVSSYRDSIDKLRKKSAVEEVIAIFPSGSLPTSTFRDDVHSYLFQHVQLMNSVGRWRGMYYGVPSPKYNPNGFDLIGDATISNSYIGKATTYSDSDVILVAPSVVWRTNSKNERIELDGSYAACAVAGVHAAQTLRSTPITGFAVTGINIEEDKWDMFQMNTLGAGGVLVLQNVAGLITIRDAITTDSTSADTQEINVVSQRRLVQRTLSQKLFETYTNKGKTINPQTVRDVEATTRSILNSLRQSGEIFGYGTKDDPNTGETKITAIQDSNEPRRINVTCSVKFLYPMKFISVTVSTFV
;
A
#
# COMPACT_ATOMS: atom_id res chain seq x y z
N MET A 1 -8.60 -39.25 6.01
CA MET A 1 -7.64 -38.37 6.68
C MET A 1 -8.41 -37.16 7.19
N SER A 2 -8.52 -36.97 8.50
CA SER A 2 -9.11 -35.77 9.07
C SER A 2 -8.14 -34.60 8.80
N LEU A 3 -8.52 -33.67 7.95
CA LEU A 3 -7.76 -32.45 7.75
C LEU A 3 -7.79 -31.66 9.07
N TYR A 4 -6.62 -31.52 9.68
CA TYR A 4 -6.47 -30.63 10.85
C TYR A 4 -6.85 -29.22 10.45
N SER A 5 -7.92 -28.70 11.02
CA SER A 5 -8.30 -27.28 10.91
C SER A 5 -7.82 -26.57 12.19
N PRO A 6 -6.94 -25.58 12.07
CA PRO A 6 -6.53 -24.79 13.25
C PRO A 6 -7.74 -24.06 13.85
N PRO A 7 -7.73 -23.78 15.15
CA PRO A 7 -8.76 -22.99 15.79
C PRO A 7 -8.95 -21.66 15.09
N LYS A 8 -10.20 -21.35 14.69
CA LYS A 8 -10.54 -20.10 14.03
C LYS A 8 -11.92 -19.62 14.45
N VAL A 9 -12.17 -18.34 14.29
CA VAL A 9 -13.50 -17.75 14.35
C VAL A 9 -13.92 -17.43 12.93
N ASP A 10 -14.92 -18.13 12.42
CA ASP A 10 -15.53 -17.86 11.12
C ASP A 10 -16.64 -16.84 11.35
N VAL A 11 -16.54 -15.69 10.69
CA VAL A 11 -17.60 -14.68 10.69
C VAL A 11 -18.21 -14.64 9.29
N ASN A 12 -19.33 -15.30 9.14
CA ASN A 12 -20.09 -15.29 7.89
C ASN A 12 -21.00 -14.06 7.85
N VAL A 13 -20.85 -13.25 6.80
CA VAL A 13 -21.75 -12.16 6.54
C VAL A 13 -22.81 -12.61 5.55
N VAL A 14 -24.00 -12.78 6.04
CA VAL A 14 -25.17 -12.96 5.16
C VAL A 14 -25.58 -11.59 4.65
N PRO A 15 -25.86 -11.40 3.35
CA PRO A 15 -26.37 -10.13 2.83
C PRO A 15 -27.66 -9.78 3.57
N ASN A 16 -27.59 -8.77 4.40
CA ASN A 16 -28.66 -8.35 5.30
C ASN A 16 -28.70 -8.97 6.70
N PRO A 17 -27.70 -9.07 7.35
CA PRO A 17 -27.23 -8.24 8.44
C PRO A 17 -25.72 -8.16 8.50
N ARG A 18 -25.25 -7.19 9.12
CA ARG A 18 -23.98 -6.50 9.07
C ARG A 18 -23.17 -6.71 10.34
N ILE A 19 -21.86 -6.83 10.28
CA ILE A 19 -20.98 -7.13 11.45
C ILE A 19 -19.62 -6.39 11.43
N ILE A 20 -19.01 -6.05 12.54
CA ILE A 20 -17.99 -5.03 12.76
C ILE A 20 -16.70 -5.35 13.49
N ASN A 21 -15.71 -4.48 13.49
CA ASN A 21 -14.42 -4.60 14.13
C ASN A 21 -13.86 -3.36 14.83
N ILE A 22 -13.33 -3.42 16.02
CA ILE A 22 -12.56 -2.39 16.71
C ILE A 22 -11.09 -2.75 16.73
N ALA A 23 -10.23 -1.82 16.32
CA ALA A 23 -8.87 -2.06 16.47
C ALA A 23 -7.89 -0.96 16.61
N GLY A 24 -6.88 -1.13 17.35
CA GLY A 24 -5.68 -0.31 17.45
C GLY A 24 -4.58 -0.65 16.42
N GLU A 25 -4.86 -1.40 15.37
CA GLU A 25 -3.86 -1.66 14.34
C GLU A 25 -3.92 -0.60 13.24
N ALA A 26 -2.75 -0.08 12.87
CA ALA A 26 -2.61 0.82 11.74
C ALA A 26 -3.12 0.10 10.46
N ARG A 27 -3.98 0.80 9.70
CA ARG A 27 -4.59 0.30 8.48
C ARG A 27 -3.98 1.07 7.34
N LEU A 28 -3.13 0.38 6.60
CA LEU A 28 -2.25 1.03 5.67
C LEU A 28 -2.54 0.56 4.24
N PRO A 29 -2.52 1.47 3.28
CA PRO A 29 -2.45 1.12 1.87
C PRO A 29 -1.14 0.38 1.58
N ALA A 30 -1.23 -0.65 0.75
CA ALA A 30 -0.10 -1.41 0.26
C ALA A 30 0.03 -1.23 -1.26
N ILE A 31 1.19 -0.78 -1.70
CA ILE A 31 1.54 -0.59 -3.10
C ILE A 31 2.46 -1.71 -3.53
N VAL A 32 2.13 -2.36 -4.64
CA VAL A 32 2.96 -3.38 -5.29
C VAL A 32 3.38 -2.87 -6.66
N GLY A 33 4.67 -2.80 -6.92
CA GLY A 33 5.16 -2.29 -8.19
C GLY A 33 6.65 -2.53 -8.44
N VAL A 34 7.07 -2.30 -9.66
CA VAL A 34 8.48 -2.44 -10.06
C VAL A 34 9.27 -1.23 -9.54
N GLY A 35 10.38 -1.48 -8.91
CA GLY A 35 11.30 -0.45 -8.44
C GLY A 35 12.69 -0.59 -9.06
N PRO A 36 13.62 0.29 -8.69
CA PRO A 36 14.99 0.24 -9.18
C PRO A 36 15.69 -1.03 -8.71
N THR A 37 16.46 -1.65 -9.61
CA THR A 37 17.33 -2.79 -9.27
C THR A 37 18.65 -2.36 -8.65
N VAL A 38 18.99 -1.09 -8.79
CA VAL A 38 20.14 -0.45 -8.16
C VAL A 38 19.65 0.63 -7.23
N ARG A 39 20.10 0.61 -5.99
CA ARG A 39 19.78 1.64 -5.00
C ARG A 39 21.00 2.48 -4.69
N TYR A 40 20.74 3.71 -4.28
CA TYR A 40 21.75 4.68 -3.89
C TYR A 40 21.58 5.03 -2.43
N VAL A 41 22.71 5.10 -1.72
CA VAL A 41 22.77 5.63 -0.36
C VAL A 41 23.67 6.85 -0.40
N THR A 42 23.21 7.93 0.17
CA THR A 42 23.94 9.19 0.23
C THR A 42 24.35 9.51 1.66
N ASP A 43 25.61 9.79 1.87
CA ASP A 43 26.19 10.25 3.14
C ASP A 43 25.81 9.37 4.35
N GLU A 44 25.87 8.04 4.22
CA GLU A 44 25.77 7.12 5.36
C GLU A 44 26.91 7.41 6.35
N ALA A 45 26.56 7.71 7.60
CA ALA A 45 27.52 7.88 8.67
C ALA A 45 28.05 6.53 9.12
N VAL A 46 29.35 6.31 8.94
CA VAL A 46 30.05 5.06 9.31
C VAL A 46 31.07 5.40 10.39
N GLN A 47 31.04 4.63 11.49
CA GLN A 47 32.05 4.77 12.54
C GLN A 47 33.24 3.86 12.21
N ARG A 48 34.44 4.48 12.17
CA ARG A 48 35.69 3.72 11.97
C ARG A 48 35.95 2.79 13.13
N GLY A 49 35.90 1.48 12.86
CA GLY A 49 36.15 0.44 13.86
C GLY A 49 37.61 0.31 14.26
N VAL A 50 37.91 -0.49 15.27
CA VAL A 50 39.27 -0.88 15.70
C VAL A 50 39.89 -1.85 14.73
N THR A 51 39.09 -2.57 13.97
CA THR A 51 39.56 -3.45 12.87
C THR A 51 39.77 -2.62 11.61
N ASN A 52 40.57 -3.08 10.69
CA ASN A 52 40.72 -2.39 9.40
C ASN A 52 39.58 -2.62 8.43
N ILE A 53 38.44 -3.12 8.91
CA ILE A 53 37.25 -3.40 8.10
C ILE A 53 36.05 -2.75 8.78
N ASP A 54 35.40 -1.83 8.05
CA ASP A 54 34.11 -1.24 8.44
C ASP A 54 33.00 -1.84 7.59
N THR A 55 31.77 -1.84 8.12
CA THR A 55 30.62 -2.47 7.47
C THR A 55 29.55 -1.40 7.24
N LEU A 56 29.06 -1.30 6.00
CA LEU A 56 27.92 -0.45 5.62
C LEU A 56 26.60 -1.09 6.08
N SER A 57 25.58 -0.27 6.31
CA SER A 57 24.26 -0.75 6.78
C SER A 57 23.59 -1.73 5.82
N VAL A 58 23.98 -1.71 4.56
CA VAL A 58 23.44 -2.57 3.50
C VAL A 58 24.07 -3.97 3.46
N PHE A 59 25.10 -4.23 4.26
CA PHE A 59 25.76 -5.54 4.28
C PHE A 59 24.83 -6.66 4.80
N PRO A 60 24.82 -7.87 4.18
CA PRO A 60 25.51 -8.24 2.95
C PRO A 60 24.72 -7.79 1.69
N ALA A 61 25.36 -7.08 0.78
CA ALA A 61 24.79 -6.69 -0.50
C ALA A 61 25.72 -7.13 -1.65
N SER A 62 25.16 -7.17 -2.86
CA SER A 62 25.92 -7.47 -4.05
C SER A 62 26.24 -6.21 -4.86
N ASN A 63 27.39 -6.22 -5.54
CA ASN A 63 27.83 -5.15 -6.44
C ASN A 63 27.81 -3.75 -5.79
N VAL A 64 28.28 -3.65 -4.55
CA VAL A 64 28.40 -2.36 -3.88
C VAL A 64 29.53 -1.56 -4.51
N VAL A 65 29.18 -0.43 -5.10
CA VAL A 65 30.12 0.52 -5.70
C VAL A 65 30.08 1.82 -4.90
N ILE A 66 31.18 2.13 -4.24
CA ILE A 66 31.33 3.39 -3.48
C ILE A 66 31.51 4.52 -4.49
N THR A 67 30.74 5.59 -4.33
CA THR A 67 30.78 6.77 -5.21
C THR A 67 31.42 7.98 -4.52
N LYS A 68 31.41 8.01 -3.17
CA LYS A 68 31.96 9.12 -2.40
C LYS A 68 32.34 8.64 -1.00
N VAL A 69 33.45 9.14 -0.49
CA VAL A 69 33.82 9.07 0.92
C VAL A 69 34.22 10.47 1.37
N ALA A 70 33.68 10.97 2.50
CA ALA A 70 33.95 12.30 2.97
C ALA A 70 34.02 12.35 4.50
N LYS A 71 34.74 13.36 5.04
CA LYS A 71 34.81 13.60 6.50
C LYS A 71 33.55 14.26 7.05
N ARG A 72 32.77 14.96 6.21
CA ARG A 72 31.51 15.62 6.57
C ARG A 72 30.39 15.25 5.60
N SER A 73 29.18 15.24 6.11
CA SER A 73 27.97 15.09 5.28
C SER A 73 27.78 16.27 4.33
N GLY A 74 27.21 16.01 3.15
CA GLY A 74 26.86 17.05 2.18
C GLY A 74 28.01 17.54 1.28
N LEU A 75 29.26 17.08 1.48
CA LEU A 75 30.37 17.45 0.59
C LEU A 75 30.26 16.74 -0.76
N ASN A 76 30.34 17.51 -1.85
CA ASN A 76 30.44 16.97 -3.20
C ASN A 76 31.92 16.64 -3.50
N TYR A 77 32.25 15.37 -3.44
CA TYR A 77 33.54 14.89 -3.91
C TYR A 77 33.51 14.76 -5.42
N VAL A 78 34.34 15.53 -6.10
CA VAL A 78 34.58 15.39 -7.54
C VAL A 78 35.96 14.74 -7.71
N SER A 79 36.01 13.57 -8.35
CA SER A 79 37.28 12.90 -8.74
C SER A 79 38.19 13.88 -9.48
N GLY A 80 39.41 14.07 -9.01
CA GLY A 80 40.37 15.02 -9.58
C GLY A 80 40.33 16.44 -9.05
N SER A 81 39.48 16.77 -8.07
CA SER A 81 39.56 18.05 -7.37
C SER A 81 40.82 18.10 -6.51
N SER A 82 41.51 19.24 -6.57
CA SER A 82 42.81 19.46 -5.97
C SER A 82 42.85 19.16 -4.47
N SER A 83 44.02 18.76 -3.99
CA SER A 83 44.41 18.46 -2.61
C SER A 83 44.13 19.58 -1.59
N ASN A 84 43.38 20.61 -1.92
CA ASN A 84 43.18 21.81 -1.10
C ASN A 84 41.85 21.82 -0.31
N ASP A 85 41.00 20.76 -0.44
CA ASP A 85 39.84 20.61 0.44
C ASP A 85 40.24 19.79 1.68
N PRO A 86 40.40 20.41 2.86
CA PRO A 86 40.85 19.72 4.06
C PRO A 86 39.83 18.70 4.58
N ASP A 87 38.61 18.73 4.06
CA ASP A 87 37.50 17.87 4.47
C ASP A 87 37.18 16.75 3.48
N ALA A 88 37.80 16.76 2.27
CA ALA A 88 37.68 15.66 1.32
C ALA A 88 38.80 14.64 1.53
N PHE A 89 38.46 13.35 1.41
CA PHE A 89 39.48 12.32 1.18
C PHE A 89 39.88 12.42 -0.30
N VAL A 90 41.10 12.85 -0.58
CA VAL A 90 41.62 13.02 -1.96
C VAL A 90 41.88 11.64 -2.54
N GLY A 91 41.30 11.29 -3.71
CA GLY A 91 41.40 9.99 -4.32
C GLY A 91 41.82 9.96 -5.77
N GLU A 92 42.75 9.09 -6.09
CA GLU A 92 42.96 8.60 -7.46
C GLU A 92 42.20 7.28 -7.66
N PHE A 93 41.36 7.20 -8.71
CA PHE A 93 40.70 5.95 -9.07
C PHE A 93 41.73 4.96 -9.61
N GLY A 94 41.96 3.83 -8.92
CA GLY A 94 42.80 2.72 -9.36
C GLY A 94 42.02 1.41 -9.41
N SER A 95 42.25 0.61 -10.42
CA SER A 95 41.81 -0.81 -10.45
C SER A 95 42.85 -1.67 -9.77
N LEU A 96 42.51 -2.36 -8.70
CA LEU A 96 43.37 -3.31 -8.06
C LEU A 96 43.26 -4.66 -8.78
N TYR A 97 44.39 -5.14 -9.34
CA TYR A 97 44.52 -6.52 -9.74
C TYR A 97 44.92 -7.34 -8.52
N LEU A 98 44.02 -8.25 -8.09
CA LEU A 98 44.43 -9.26 -7.12
C LEU A 98 45.43 -10.19 -7.76
N PRO A 99 46.39 -10.79 -6.98
CA PRO A 99 47.42 -11.70 -7.50
C PRO A 99 46.88 -12.94 -8.23
N SER A 100 45.57 -13.23 -8.09
CA SER A 100 44.88 -14.34 -8.76
C SER A 100 44.35 -14.03 -10.17
N GLY A 101 44.54 -12.82 -10.69
CA GLY A 101 44.02 -12.43 -12.02
C GLY A 101 42.49 -12.25 -12.10
N SER A 102 41.77 -12.41 -11.01
CA SER A 102 40.32 -12.18 -10.97
C SER A 102 40.05 -10.72 -10.75
N VAL A 103 39.36 -10.09 -11.69
CA VAL A 103 38.80 -8.73 -11.49
C VAL A 103 37.62 -8.85 -10.50
N VAL A 104 37.89 -8.60 -9.25
CA VAL A 104 36.80 -8.36 -8.29
C VAL A 104 36.40 -6.89 -8.45
N ASN A 105 35.10 -6.59 -8.35
CA ASN A 105 34.56 -5.22 -8.35
C ASN A 105 35.02 -4.45 -7.09
N SER A 106 36.33 -4.24 -6.97
CA SER A 106 36.94 -3.50 -5.88
C SER A 106 37.54 -2.20 -6.42
N GLN A 107 37.17 -1.08 -5.78
CA GLN A 107 37.73 0.23 -6.04
C GLN A 107 38.71 0.57 -4.93
N ILE A 108 39.92 1.02 -5.31
CA ILE A 108 40.84 1.65 -4.38
C ILE A 108 40.60 3.15 -4.46
N ILE A 109 40.28 3.75 -3.33
CA ILE A 109 40.18 5.20 -3.19
C ILE A 109 40.84 5.55 -1.85
N ASP A 110 41.89 6.35 -1.88
CA ASP A 110 42.57 6.94 -0.71
C ASP A 110 42.67 6.10 0.56
N GLY A 111 43.34 4.96 0.47
CA GLY A 111 43.64 4.11 1.62
C GLY A 111 42.54 3.13 1.99
N TYR A 112 41.48 3.02 1.23
CA TYR A 112 40.49 1.98 1.42
C TYR A 112 40.24 1.14 0.16
N ILE A 113 39.76 -0.08 0.36
CA ILE A 113 39.27 -0.97 -0.68
C ILE A 113 37.81 -1.28 -0.42
N SER A 114 36.93 -0.99 -1.40
CA SER A 114 35.56 -1.51 -1.39
C SER A 114 35.60 -3.01 -1.74
N LEU A 115 35.06 -3.84 -0.85
CA LEU A 115 35.00 -5.29 -1.07
C LEU A 115 33.78 -5.72 -1.90
N GLY A 116 33.02 -4.76 -2.43
CA GLY A 116 31.88 -5.04 -3.31
C GLY A 116 30.64 -5.65 -2.61
N ASN A 117 30.75 -6.03 -1.34
CA ASN A 117 29.69 -6.68 -0.57
C ASN A 117 29.13 -5.80 0.56
N GLY A 118 29.48 -4.53 0.61
CA GLY A 118 29.12 -3.60 1.69
C GLY A 118 30.13 -3.51 2.81
N LYS A 119 31.36 -3.96 2.58
CA LYS A 119 32.48 -3.77 3.50
C LYS A 119 33.55 -2.87 2.88
N ILE A 120 34.18 -2.07 3.73
CA ILE A 120 35.29 -1.18 3.40
C ILE A 120 36.50 -1.66 4.19
N SER A 121 37.62 -1.96 3.49
CA SER A 121 38.90 -2.32 4.11
C SER A 121 39.85 -1.15 4.06
N TRP A 122 40.39 -0.73 5.19
CA TRP A 122 41.30 0.39 5.33
C TRP A 122 42.75 -0.11 5.50
N GLY A 123 43.72 0.74 5.07
CA GLY A 123 45.12 0.47 5.31
C GLY A 123 45.72 -0.64 4.43
N GLN A 124 45.13 -0.93 3.31
CA GLN A 124 45.65 -1.90 2.34
C GLN A 124 46.71 -1.30 1.40
N ASP A 125 46.69 0.03 1.23
CA ASP A 125 47.67 0.75 0.42
C ASP A 125 48.68 1.47 1.32
N PRO A 126 49.98 1.03 1.31
CA PRO A 126 51.02 1.63 2.12
C PRO A 126 51.24 3.13 1.83
N ILE A 127 50.98 3.58 0.59
CA ILE A 127 51.22 4.95 0.17
C ILE A 127 50.13 5.86 0.79
N SER A 128 48.87 5.45 0.75
CA SER A 128 47.77 6.24 1.31
C SER A 128 47.78 6.28 2.84
N VAL A 129 48.21 5.18 3.48
CA VAL A 129 48.41 5.15 4.95
C VAL A 129 49.48 6.16 5.36
N SER A 130 50.57 6.25 4.62
CA SER A 130 51.65 7.21 4.91
C SER A 130 51.26 8.66 4.71
N LYS A 131 50.25 8.94 3.91
CA LYS A 131 49.71 10.29 3.67
C LYS A 131 48.62 10.73 4.70
N GLY A 132 48.28 9.85 5.65
CA GLY A 132 47.33 10.18 6.72
C GLY A 132 45.86 10.30 6.26
N HIS A 133 45.49 9.70 5.15
CA HIS A 133 44.15 9.78 4.58
C HIS A 133 43.15 8.80 5.22
N VAL A 134 43.61 7.87 6.04
CA VAL A 134 42.77 6.89 6.74
C VAL A 134 42.07 7.56 7.93
N PRO A 135 40.76 7.44 8.09
CA PRO A 135 40.08 7.96 9.26
C PRO A 135 40.63 7.40 10.56
N SER A 136 40.72 8.23 11.60
CA SER A 136 41.15 7.79 12.92
C SER A 136 40.13 6.81 13.52
N THR A 137 40.61 5.79 14.22
CA THR A 137 39.74 4.85 14.94
C THR A 137 38.79 5.59 15.86
N GLY A 138 37.50 5.25 15.78
CA GLY A 138 36.42 5.92 16.53
C GLY A 138 35.87 7.18 15.88
N SER A 139 36.50 7.72 14.83
CA SER A 139 35.95 8.86 14.08
C SER A 139 34.78 8.43 13.18
N VAL A 140 33.88 9.37 12.89
CA VAL A 140 32.78 9.17 11.94
C VAL A 140 33.19 9.76 10.60
N TYR A 141 32.90 9.02 9.54
CA TYR A 141 33.05 9.46 8.16
C TYR A 141 31.78 9.12 7.37
N TYR A 142 31.62 9.67 6.19
CA TYR A 142 30.39 9.57 5.41
C TYR A 142 30.66 8.89 4.08
N VAL A 143 29.80 7.91 3.73
CA VAL A 143 29.95 7.12 2.53
C VAL A 143 28.69 7.23 1.68
N SER A 144 28.88 7.54 0.40
CA SER A 144 27.83 7.41 -0.60
C SER A 144 28.17 6.26 -1.54
N TYR A 145 27.20 5.43 -1.85
CA TYR A 145 27.41 4.25 -2.66
C TYR A 145 26.13 3.81 -3.36
N ARG A 146 26.30 2.94 -4.34
CA ARG A 146 25.21 2.21 -4.99
C ARG A 146 25.38 0.71 -4.80
N TYR A 147 24.28 -0.03 -4.83
CA TYR A 147 24.30 -1.48 -4.69
C TYR A 147 23.11 -2.12 -5.40
N ASP A 148 23.26 -3.39 -5.79
CA ASP A 148 22.19 -4.15 -6.40
C ASP A 148 21.21 -4.65 -5.34
N VAL A 149 19.92 -4.57 -5.66
CA VAL A 149 18.83 -5.00 -4.79
C VAL A 149 18.82 -6.53 -4.72
N THR A 150 18.92 -7.08 -3.52
CA THR A 150 18.85 -8.52 -3.26
C THR A 150 17.42 -8.98 -2.91
N SER A 151 17.20 -10.29 -2.91
CA SER A 151 15.87 -10.87 -2.60
C SER A 151 15.29 -10.45 -1.25
N GLU A 152 16.12 -10.21 -0.24
CA GLU A 152 15.67 -9.75 1.09
C GLU A 152 15.14 -8.32 1.08
N GLN A 153 15.51 -7.53 0.09
CA GLN A 153 15.08 -6.15 -0.06
C GLN A 153 13.75 -6.00 -0.79
N PHE A 154 13.24 -7.08 -1.38
CA PHE A 154 11.90 -7.15 -1.97
C PHE A 154 10.79 -7.44 -0.92
N GLU A 155 11.14 -7.52 0.38
CA GLU A 155 10.13 -7.66 1.43
C GLU A 155 9.34 -6.34 1.62
N PRO A 156 8.04 -6.44 1.97
CA PRO A 156 7.19 -5.27 2.18
C PRO A 156 7.74 -4.39 3.31
N LYS A 157 8.01 -3.12 3.01
CA LYS A 157 8.52 -2.11 3.95
C LYS A 157 7.46 -1.03 4.20
N VAL A 158 7.46 -0.48 5.41
CA VAL A 158 6.58 0.63 5.82
C VAL A 158 7.34 1.94 5.70
N PHE A 159 6.70 2.94 5.11
CA PHE A 159 7.23 4.30 4.98
C PHE A 159 6.20 5.30 5.52
N SER A 160 6.66 6.25 6.31
CA SER A 160 5.85 7.34 6.87
C SER A 160 6.25 8.72 6.34
N ASP A 161 7.31 8.79 5.53
CA ASP A 161 7.82 10.03 4.99
C ASP A 161 8.38 9.87 3.57
N LYS A 162 8.32 10.96 2.82
CA LYS A 162 8.74 11.03 1.42
C LYS A 162 10.26 10.87 1.24
N GLN A 163 11.06 11.38 2.18
CA GLN A 163 12.51 11.33 2.05
C GLN A 163 13.03 9.89 2.12
N SER A 164 12.48 9.09 3.02
CA SER A 164 12.79 7.65 3.10
C SER A 164 12.42 6.88 1.83
N LEU A 165 11.32 7.27 1.15
CA LEU A 165 10.95 6.72 -0.15
C LEU A 165 11.97 7.07 -1.23
N ILE A 166 12.37 8.35 -1.32
CA ILE A 166 13.37 8.83 -2.27
C ILE A 166 14.71 8.11 -2.05
N ASN A 167 15.14 8.00 -0.80
CA ASN A 167 16.37 7.30 -0.44
C ASN A 167 16.33 5.81 -0.82
N THR A 168 15.14 5.21 -0.83
CA THR A 168 14.99 3.78 -1.11
C THR A 168 14.74 3.50 -2.59
N TYR A 169 13.87 4.27 -3.24
CA TYR A 169 13.38 3.98 -4.61
C TYR A 169 13.76 5.05 -5.63
N GLY A 170 14.47 6.09 -5.22
CA GLY A 170 14.86 7.21 -6.09
C GLY A 170 13.81 8.31 -6.17
N GLU A 171 14.11 9.34 -6.97
CA GLU A 171 13.25 10.50 -7.20
C GLU A 171 11.92 10.10 -7.86
N GLU A 172 10.92 10.97 -7.71
CA GLU A 172 9.61 10.78 -8.33
C GLU A 172 9.69 10.71 -9.86
N GLY A 173 8.97 9.76 -10.43
CA GLY A 173 8.90 9.54 -11.87
C GLY A 173 7.78 8.58 -12.25
N ASN A 174 7.54 8.42 -13.54
CA ASN A 174 6.53 7.50 -14.07
C ASN A 174 7.11 6.16 -14.56
N THR A 175 8.43 6.04 -14.59
CA THR A 175 9.19 4.81 -14.93
C THR A 175 10.06 4.42 -13.76
N THR A 176 11.30 4.95 -13.71
CA THR A 176 12.14 4.93 -12.50
C THR A 176 11.51 5.84 -11.47
N GLY A 177 11.35 5.41 -10.23
CA GLY A 177 10.69 6.19 -9.18
C GLY A 177 9.16 6.12 -9.17
N SER A 178 8.55 5.24 -9.98
CA SER A 178 7.09 5.00 -9.98
C SER A 178 6.55 4.64 -8.60
N LEU A 179 7.26 3.83 -7.82
CA LEU A 179 6.91 3.49 -6.44
C LEU A 179 7.00 4.71 -5.51
N THR A 180 8.03 5.56 -5.66
CA THR A 180 8.16 6.80 -4.90
C THR A 180 7.00 7.73 -5.18
N THR A 181 6.65 7.92 -6.45
CA THR A 181 5.50 8.74 -6.87
C THR A 181 4.20 8.22 -6.26
N ALA A 182 3.90 6.93 -6.41
CA ALA A 182 2.68 6.34 -5.91
C ALA A 182 2.57 6.43 -4.37
N ALA A 183 3.63 6.10 -3.66
CA ALA A 183 3.66 6.15 -2.20
C ALA A 183 3.61 7.59 -1.67
N SER A 184 4.27 8.55 -2.34
CA SER A 184 4.18 9.97 -2.01
C SER A 184 2.75 10.49 -2.14
N ILE A 185 2.03 10.12 -3.21
CA ILE A 185 0.62 10.48 -3.39
C ILE A 185 -0.24 9.95 -2.24
N VAL A 186 -0.03 8.71 -1.79
CA VAL A 186 -0.76 8.15 -0.64
C VAL A 186 -0.50 8.97 0.63
N LEU A 187 0.76 9.30 0.93
CA LEU A 187 1.12 10.07 2.11
C LEU A 187 0.60 11.52 2.06
N GLU A 188 0.68 12.17 0.89
CA GLU A 188 0.17 13.54 0.67
C GLU A 188 -1.35 13.66 0.87
N ASN A 189 -2.08 12.55 0.70
CA ASN A 189 -3.52 12.46 0.96
C ASN A 189 -3.86 12.06 2.41
N GLY A 190 -2.88 12.15 3.32
CA GLY A 190 -3.07 12.06 4.76
C GLY A 190 -2.96 10.65 5.35
N SER A 191 -2.61 9.63 4.57
CA SER A 191 -2.31 8.33 5.15
C SER A 191 -1.12 8.43 6.12
N PRO A 192 -1.19 7.86 7.33
CA PRO A 192 -0.11 7.97 8.31
C PRO A 192 1.17 7.22 7.88
N ALA A 193 1.02 6.23 7.04
CA ALA A 193 2.11 5.47 6.43
C ALA A 193 1.62 4.69 5.22
N VAL A 194 2.54 4.14 4.44
CA VAL A 194 2.25 3.28 3.29
C VAL A 194 3.17 2.06 3.31
N ILE A 195 2.64 0.91 2.96
CA ILE A 195 3.44 -0.31 2.77
C ILE A 195 3.82 -0.38 1.30
N VAL A 196 5.10 -0.49 1.00
CA VAL A 196 5.59 -0.64 -0.37
C VAL A 196 6.25 -2.02 -0.51
N CYS A 197 5.79 -2.77 -1.50
CA CYS A 197 6.35 -4.07 -1.87
C CYS A 197 6.91 -3.98 -3.28
N GLN A 198 8.22 -3.97 -3.39
CA GLN A 198 8.90 -3.96 -4.68
C GLN A 198 8.80 -5.32 -5.35
N VAL A 199 8.43 -5.33 -6.62
CA VAL A 199 8.42 -6.52 -7.48
C VAL A 199 9.85 -6.87 -7.90
N SER A 200 10.18 -8.16 -7.87
CA SER A 200 11.47 -8.64 -8.36
C SER A 200 11.58 -8.50 -9.87
N GLY A 201 12.76 -8.12 -10.34
CA GLY A 201 13.05 -7.85 -11.74
C GLY A 201 13.43 -6.39 -11.98
N SER A 202 13.85 -6.08 -13.20
CA SER A 202 14.18 -4.72 -13.64
C SER A 202 13.01 -4.11 -14.41
N LEU A 203 13.08 -2.80 -14.67
CA LEU A 203 12.11 -2.08 -15.51
C LEU A 203 11.97 -2.65 -16.92
N SER A 204 12.99 -3.37 -17.41
CA SER A 204 12.99 -4.04 -18.72
C SER A 204 12.66 -5.54 -18.65
N ASN A 205 12.61 -6.12 -17.44
CA ASN A 205 12.39 -7.56 -17.27
C ASN A 205 11.65 -7.85 -15.95
N TYR A 206 10.32 -7.78 -15.99
CA TYR A 206 9.41 -8.16 -14.92
C TYR A 206 8.27 -9.01 -15.48
N SER A 207 7.64 -9.82 -14.64
CA SER A 207 6.64 -10.80 -15.07
C SER A 207 5.42 -10.80 -14.16
N VAL A 208 4.32 -11.39 -14.62
CA VAL A 208 3.13 -11.65 -13.79
C VAL A 208 3.50 -12.47 -12.55
N SER A 209 4.39 -13.46 -12.70
CA SER A 209 4.90 -14.26 -11.58
C SER A 209 5.59 -13.40 -10.53
N SER A 210 6.44 -12.45 -10.94
CA SER A 210 7.10 -11.53 -10.02
C SER A 210 6.12 -10.67 -9.22
N TYR A 211 5.03 -10.22 -9.84
CA TYR A 211 3.95 -9.51 -9.14
C TYR A 211 3.20 -10.43 -8.17
N ARG A 212 2.88 -11.66 -8.57
CA ARG A 212 2.23 -12.65 -7.71
C ARG A 212 3.05 -12.93 -6.46
N ASP A 213 4.33 -13.16 -6.60
CA ASP A 213 5.25 -13.40 -5.47
C ASP A 213 5.26 -12.21 -4.49
N SER A 214 5.24 -10.99 -5.02
CA SER A 214 5.23 -9.76 -4.21
C SER A 214 3.88 -9.54 -3.52
N ILE A 215 2.77 -9.80 -4.20
CA ILE A 215 1.42 -9.76 -3.62
C ILE A 215 1.30 -10.80 -2.49
N ASP A 216 1.86 -12.00 -2.68
CA ASP A 216 1.82 -13.06 -1.67
C ASP A 216 2.61 -12.73 -0.40
N LYS A 217 3.69 -11.96 -0.50
CA LYS A 217 4.41 -11.46 0.66
C LYS A 217 3.54 -10.58 1.57
N LEU A 218 2.56 -9.89 1.01
CA LEU A 218 1.60 -9.10 1.79
C LEU A 218 0.73 -9.96 2.71
N ARG A 219 0.58 -11.27 2.44
CA ARG A 219 -0.21 -12.19 3.31
C ARG A 219 0.25 -12.16 4.77
N LYS A 220 1.53 -11.91 5.01
CA LYS A 220 2.13 -11.85 6.36
C LYS A 220 1.88 -10.52 7.08
N LYS A 221 1.44 -9.47 6.38
CA LYS A 221 1.26 -8.13 6.95
C LYS A 221 -0.19 -7.91 7.37
N SER A 222 -0.45 -7.86 8.67
CA SER A 222 -1.79 -7.66 9.24
C SER A 222 -2.31 -6.23 9.02
N ALA A 223 -1.40 -5.25 8.98
CA ALA A 223 -1.75 -3.84 8.83
C ALA A 223 -2.26 -3.43 7.44
N VAL A 224 -2.23 -4.32 6.44
CA VAL A 224 -2.72 -4.03 5.09
C VAL A 224 -4.24 -4.01 5.06
N GLU A 225 -4.82 -2.91 4.57
CA GLU A 225 -6.26 -2.78 4.34
C GLU A 225 -6.60 -2.57 2.85
N GLU A 226 -5.89 -1.70 2.16
CA GLU A 226 -6.04 -1.47 0.72
C GLU A 226 -4.82 -2.03 -0.03
N VAL A 227 -5.03 -2.58 -1.22
CA VAL A 227 -3.93 -3.06 -2.07
C VAL A 227 -4.06 -2.48 -3.48
N ILE A 228 -2.94 -1.96 -3.98
CA ILE A 228 -2.85 -1.28 -5.27
C ILE A 228 -1.67 -1.84 -6.05
N ALA A 229 -1.88 -2.20 -7.31
CA ALA A 229 -0.80 -2.55 -8.22
C ALA A 229 -0.42 -1.34 -9.09
N ILE A 230 0.87 -1.00 -9.13
CA ILE A 230 1.42 0.09 -9.91
C ILE A 230 2.32 -0.48 -11.01
N PHE A 231 2.21 0.10 -12.19
CA PHE A 231 3.00 -0.28 -13.35
C PHE A 231 3.86 0.90 -13.81
N PRO A 232 5.13 0.66 -14.16
CA PRO A 232 5.95 1.71 -14.77
C PRO A 232 5.36 2.09 -16.13
N SER A 233 5.47 3.37 -16.50
CA SER A 233 5.09 3.82 -17.83
C SER A 233 6.02 3.19 -18.87
N GLY A 234 5.45 2.66 -19.95
CA GLY A 234 6.17 1.97 -21.02
C GLY A 234 5.44 0.72 -21.51
N SER A 235 6.09 -0.03 -22.38
CA SER A 235 5.55 -1.28 -22.91
C SER A 235 5.47 -2.35 -21.83
N LEU A 236 4.29 -2.90 -21.62
CA LEU A 236 4.09 -4.07 -20.77
C LEU A 236 4.60 -5.33 -21.49
N PRO A 237 4.99 -6.39 -20.74
CA PRO A 237 5.45 -7.65 -21.32
C PRO A 237 4.46 -8.28 -22.30
N THR A 238 3.16 -8.20 -21.99
CA THR A 238 2.07 -8.67 -22.86
C THR A 238 0.87 -7.74 -22.75
N SER A 239 -0.06 -7.82 -23.72
CA SER A 239 -1.28 -7.03 -23.71
C SER A 239 -2.20 -7.35 -22.54
N THR A 240 -2.23 -8.60 -22.07
CA THR A 240 -3.06 -9.06 -20.93
C THR A 240 -2.38 -8.86 -19.57
N PHE A 241 -1.12 -8.43 -19.54
CA PHE A 241 -0.29 -8.41 -18.35
C PHE A 241 -0.96 -7.74 -17.14
N ARG A 242 -1.55 -6.55 -17.31
CA ARG A 242 -2.23 -5.84 -16.23
C ARG A 242 -3.46 -6.59 -15.73
N ASP A 243 -4.25 -7.11 -16.65
CA ASP A 243 -5.45 -7.86 -16.28
C ASP A 243 -5.11 -9.13 -15.51
N ASP A 244 -4.02 -9.81 -15.89
CA ASP A 244 -3.53 -11.00 -15.17
C ASP A 244 -3.06 -10.64 -13.75
N VAL A 245 -2.34 -9.52 -13.59
CA VAL A 245 -1.91 -9.04 -12.27
C VAL A 245 -3.11 -8.63 -11.42
N HIS A 246 -4.06 -7.86 -11.97
CA HIS A 246 -5.23 -7.40 -11.24
C HIS A 246 -6.17 -8.56 -10.88
N SER A 247 -6.34 -9.54 -11.76
CA SER A 247 -7.09 -10.76 -11.47
C SER A 247 -6.47 -11.53 -10.30
N TYR A 248 -5.14 -11.62 -10.26
CA TYR A 248 -4.45 -12.24 -9.13
C TYR A 248 -4.58 -11.42 -7.85
N LEU A 249 -4.51 -10.09 -7.94
CA LEU A 249 -4.71 -9.19 -6.80
C LEU A 249 -6.13 -9.34 -6.23
N PHE A 250 -7.14 -9.44 -7.09
CA PHE A 250 -8.51 -9.72 -6.68
C PHE A 250 -8.64 -11.06 -5.96
N GLN A 251 -8.05 -12.14 -6.51
CA GLN A 251 -8.01 -13.45 -5.85
C GLN A 251 -7.32 -13.38 -4.49
N HIS A 252 -6.25 -12.61 -4.37
CA HIS A 252 -5.57 -12.37 -3.10
C HIS A 252 -6.49 -11.68 -2.08
N VAL A 253 -7.24 -10.66 -2.50
CA VAL A 253 -8.22 -9.97 -1.64
C VAL A 253 -9.29 -10.94 -1.17
N GLN A 254 -9.89 -11.73 -2.06
CA GLN A 254 -10.88 -12.74 -1.73
C GLN A 254 -10.34 -13.78 -0.74
N LEU A 255 -9.12 -14.29 -0.99
CA LEU A 255 -8.45 -15.22 -0.09
C LEU A 255 -8.23 -14.61 1.30
N MET A 256 -7.75 -13.37 1.36
CA MET A 256 -7.49 -12.72 2.65
C MET A 256 -8.78 -12.42 3.41
N ASN A 257 -9.85 -12.05 2.71
CA ASN A 257 -11.18 -11.83 3.28
C ASN A 257 -11.77 -13.13 3.83
N SER A 258 -11.60 -14.25 3.13
CA SER A 258 -12.06 -15.57 3.59
C SER A 258 -11.36 -16.08 4.86
N VAL A 259 -10.13 -15.60 5.14
CA VAL A 259 -9.40 -15.94 6.38
C VAL A 259 -9.48 -14.85 7.45
N GLY A 260 -10.41 -13.89 7.31
CA GLY A 260 -10.67 -12.86 8.31
C GLY A 260 -9.66 -11.71 8.33
N ARG A 261 -8.88 -11.55 7.26
CA ARG A 261 -7.93 -10.43 7.08
C ARG A 261 -8.43 -9.51 5.98
N TRP A 262 -9.55 -8.86 6.22
CA TRP A 262 -10.29 -8.07 5.24
C TRP A 262 -9.45 -6.99 4.56
N ARG A 263 -9.47 -7.02 3.23
CA ARG A 263 -8.74 -6.11 2.35
C ARG A 263 -9.65 -5.62 1.24
N GLY A 264 -9.32 -4.47 0.66
CA GLY A 264 -9.91 -3.96 -0.56
C GLY A 264 -8.86 -3.77 -1.64
N MET A 265 -9.27 -3.93 -2.90
CA MET A 265 -8.47 -3.64 -4.08
C MET A 265 -8.86 -2.27 -4.61
N TYR A 266 -7.89 -1.37 -4.75
CA TYR A 266 -8.05 -0.13 -5.50
C TYR A 266 -7.44 -0.30 -6.89
N TYR A 267 -8.28 -0.12 -7.89
CA TYR A 267 -7.94 -0.34 -9.28
C TYR A 267 -8.05 0.96 -10.07
N GLY A 268 -6.96 1.41 -10.67
CA GLY A 268 -6.97 2.54 -11.58
C GLY A 268 -6.94 2.07 -13.03
N VAL A 269 -7.80 2.63 -13.84
CA VAL A 269 -7.89 2.27 -15.27
C VAL A 269 -6.60 2.61 -15.98
N PRO A 270 -6.04 1.70 -16.80
CA PRO A 270 -4.83 1.98 -17.55
C PRO A 270 -5.06 3.04 -18.64
N SER A 271 -4.12 3.98 -18.74
CA SER A 271 -4.14 4.97 -19.80
C SER A 271 -3.92 4.35 -21.19
N PRO A 272 -4.69 4.74 -22.21
CA PRO A 272 -4.46 4.32 -23.61
C PRO A 272 -3.06 4.65 -24.12
N LYS A 273 -2.44 5.68 -23.57
CA LYS A 273 -1.09 6.11 -23.94
C LYS A 273 0.00 5.14 -23.51
N TYR A 274 -0.19 4.47 -22.38
CA TYR A 274 0.83 3.62 -21.77
C TYR A 274 0.52 2.12 -21.86
N ASN A 275 -0.67 1.78 -22.31
CA ASN A 275 -1.10 0.39 -22.46
C ASN A 275 -1.93 0.26 -23.75
N PRO A 276 -1.59 -0.64 -24.68
CA PRO A 276 -2.39 -0.88 -25.88
C PRO A 276 -3.82 -1.34 -25.58
N ASN A 277 -4.06 -1.92 -24.39
CA ASN A 277 -5.40 -2.25 -23.87
C ASN A 277 -5.95 -1.18 -22.91
N GLY A 278 -5.28 -0.04 -22.82
CA GLY A 278 -5.78 1.11 -22.07
C GLY A 278 -7.03 1.67 -22.74
N PHE A 279 -7.94 2.20 -21.94
CA PHE A 279 -9.19 2.75 -22.43
C PHE A 279 -9.57 4.01 -21.65
N ASP A 280 -10.38 4.82 -22.29
CA ASP A 280 -10.95 6.03 -21.72
C ASP A 280 -12.44 6.15 -22.08
N LEU A 281 -13.04 5.03 -22.45
CA LEU A 281 -14.42 4.91 -22.87
C LEU A 281 -15.31 4.63 -21.64
N ILE A 282 -16.39 5.38 -21.47
CA ILE A 282 -17.41 5.12 -20.45
C ILE A 282 -18.00 3.72 -20.65
N GLY A 283 -18.51 3.47 -21.87
CA GLY A 283 -19.04 2.18 -22.29
C GLY A 283 -20.27 1.72 -21.50
N ASP A 284 -20.50 0.42 -21.57
CA ASP A 284 -21.53 -0.29 -20.83
C ASP A 284 -21.00 -1.67 -20.39
N ALA A 285 -21.84 -2.46 -19.74
CA ALA A 285 -21.48 -3.79 -19.24
C ALA A 285 -21.02 -4.81 -20.31
N THR A 286 -21.32 -4.56 -21.59
CA THR A 286 -20.98 -5.45 -22.71
C THR A 286 -19.59 -5.15 -23.30
N ILE A 287 -19.05 -3.96 -23.05
CA ILE A 287 -17.78 -3.49 -23.58
C ILE A 287 -16.68 -3.69 -22.54
N SER A 288 -15.98 -4.82 -22.55
CA SER A 288 -14.97 -5.17 -21.56
C SER A 288 -13.86 -4.14 -21.36
N ASN A 289 -13.46 -3.43 -22.42
CA ASN A 289 -12.45 -2.36 -22.37
C ASN A 289 -13.13 -0.97 -22.23
N SER A 290 -13.98 -0.84 -21.23
CA SER A 290 -14.63 0.41 -20.82
C SER A 290 -14.69 0.48 -19.30
N TYR A 291 -14.96 1.68 -18.76
CA TYR A 291 -15.06 1.86 -17.30
C TYR A 291 -16.16 0.98 -16.72
N ILE A 292 -17.37 1.03 -17.26
CA ILE A 292 -18.52 0.26 -16.75
C ILE A 292 -18.32 -1.24 -16.98
N GLY A 293 -17.81 -1.64 -18.14
CA GLY A 293 -17.52 -3.06 -18.41
C GLY A 293 -16.48 -3.63 -17.47
N LYS A 294 -15.45 -2.86 -17.14
CA LYS A 294 -14.43 -3.31 -16.17
C LYS A 294 -14.98 -3.35 -14.74
N ALA A 295 -15.81 -2.38 -14.32
CA ALA A 295 -16.50 -2.42 -13.03
C ALA A 295 -17.39 -3.65 -12.92
N THR A 296 -18.19 -3.93 -13.97
CA THR A 296 -19.05 -5.12 -14.05
C THR A 296 -18.28 -6.44 -14.00
N THR A 297 -17.05 -6.48 -14.55
CA THR A 297 -16.20 -7.67 -14.49
C THR A 297 -15.89 -8.11 -13.06
N TYR A 298 -15.69 -7.17 -12.15
CA TYR A 298 -15.45 -7.46 -10.74
C TYR A 298 -16.77 -7.56 -9.96
N SER A 299 -17.66 -6.58 -10.09
CA SER A 299 -18.97 -6.49 -9.40
C SER A 299 -18.87 -6.93 -7.92
N ASP A 300 -17.92 -6.34 -7.20
CA ASP A 300 -17.55 -6.75 -5.84
C ASP A 300 -17.38 -5.53 -4.93
N SER A 301 -17.91 -5.63 -3.71
CA SER A 301 -17.82 -4.57 -2.71
C SER A 301 -16.40 -4.33 -2.16
N ASP A 302 -15.47 -5.24 -2.42
CA ASP A 302 -14.08 -5.12 -2.02
C ASP A 302 -13.19 -4.55 -3.14
N VAL A 303 -13.78 -4.15 -4.29
CA VAL A 303 -13.09 -3.55 -5.42
C VAL A 303 -13.57 -2.13 -5.66
N ILE A 304 -12.66 -1.18 -5.71
CA ILE A 304 -12.88 0.22 -6.00
C ILE A 304 -12.19 0.57 -7.31
N LEU A 305 -12.96 0.84 -8.35
CA LEU A 305 -12.47 1.27 -9.66
C LEU A 305 -12.47 2.79 -9.75
N VAL A 306 -11.30 3.39 -9.96
CA VAL A 306 -11.09 4.84 -9.95
C VAL A 306 -10.88 5.37 -11.37
N ALA A 307 -11.58 6.41 -11.71
CA ALA A 307 -11.45 7.20 -12.94
C ALA A 307 -11.05 8.65 -12.63
N PRO A 308 -10.26 9.33 -13.50
CA PRO A 308 -9.92 9.02 -14.88
C PRO A 308 -8.69 8.11 -15.05
N SER A 309 -8.48 7.65 -16.30
CA SER A 309 -7.33 6.83 -16.70
C SER A 309 -6.02 7.61 -16.84
N VAL A 310 -6.10 8.93 -16.91
CA VAL A 310 -4.95 9.84 -17.06
C VAL A 310 -5.01 10.89 -15.97
N VAL A 311 -3.93 10.99 -15.22
CA VAL A 311 -3.70 12.06 -14.26
C VAL A 311 -2.28 12.60 -14.45
N TRP A 312 -1.96 13.74 -13.87
CA TRP A 312 -0.58 14.25 -13.88
C TRP A 312 -0.21 14.87 -12.53
N ARG A 313 1.07 14.98 -12.29
CA ARG A 313 1.60 15.76 -11.17
C ARG A 313 2.84 16.55 -11.59
N THR A 314 3.17 17.54 -10.81
CA THR A 314 4.44 18.26 -10.90
C THR A 314 5.41 17.65 -9.90
N ASN A 315 6.58 17.20 -10.34
CA ASN A 315 7.61 16.63 -9.46
C ASN A 315 8.43 17.72 -8.75
N SER A 316 9.38 17.30 -7.93
CA SER A 316 10.30 18.20 -7.19
C SER A 316 11.18 19.09 -8.11
N LYS A 317 11.33 18.71 -9.39
CA LYS A 317 12.07 19.47 -10.41
C LYS A 317 11.18 20.41 -11.23
N ASN A 318 9.92 20.55 -10.83
CA ASN A 318 8.92 21.34 -11.57
C ASN A 318 8.57 20.79 -12.96
N GLU A 319 8.80 19.50 -13.20
CA GLU A 319 8.46 18.81 -14.43
C GLU A 319 7.07 18.19 -14.33
N ARG A 320 6.25 18.34 -15.36
CA ARG A 320 4.95 17.68 -15.45
C ARG A 320 5.15 16.19 -15.78
N ILE A 321 4.78 15.33 -14.86
CA ILE A 321 4.76 13.87 -15.03
C ILE A 321 3.34 13.43 -15.30
N GLU A 322 3.11 12.82 -16.44
CA GLU A 322 1.83 12.20 -16.77
C GLU A 322 1.82 10.75 -16.23
N LEU A 323 0.72 10.38 -15.59
CA LEU A 323 0.55 9.15 -14.82
C LEU A 323 -0.73 8.45 -15.25
N ASP A 324 -0.83 7.15 -15.08
CA ASP A 324 -2.06 6.42 -15.34
C ASP A 324 -3.04 6.42 -14.15
N GLY A 325 -4.24 5.85 -14.34
CA GLY A 325 -5.28 5.85 -13.31
C GLY A 325 -4.92 5.13 -12.01
N SER A 326 -3.91 4.25 -11.99
CA SER A 326 -3.48 3.60 -10.75
C SER A 326 -2.93 4.59 -9.71
N TYR A 327 -2.43 5.74 -10.17
CA TYR A 327 -2.03 6.83 -9.27
C TYR A 327 -3.24 7.61 -8.72
N ALA A 328 -4.33 7.71 -9.48
CA ALA A 328 -5.61 8.20 -8.96
C ALA A 328 -6.14 7.27 -7.87
N ALA A 329 -6.04 5.97 -8.06
CA ALA A 329 -6.39 4.98 -7.04
C ALA A 329 -5.53 5.12 -5.76
N CYS A 330 -4.23 5.42 -5.89
CA CYS A 330 -3.37 5.73 -4.75
C CYS A 330 -3.84 6.95 -3.97
N ALA A 331 -4.27 8.01 -4.66
CA ALA A 331 -4.76 9.22 -4.02
C ALA A 331 -6.04 8.96 -3.22
N VAL A 332 -7.00 8.25 -3.81
CA VAL A 332 -8.25 7.87 -3.12
C VAL A 332 -7.98 6.95 -1.93
N ALA A 333 -7.08 5.97 -2.07
CA ALA A 333 -6.69 5.09 -0.97
C ALA A 333 -6.01 5.87 0.17
N GLY A 334 -5.21 6.89 -0.15
CA GLY A 334 -4.61 7.80 0.84
C GLY A 334 -5.68 8.56 1.63
N VAL A 335 -6.67 9.17 0.96
CA VAL A 335 -7.80 9.84 1.61
C VAL A 335 -8.60 8.88 2.48
N HIS A 336 -8.85 7.66 2.00
CA HIS A 336 -9.60 6.66 2.77
C HIS A 336 -8.83 6.19 4.01
N ALA A 337 -7.53 5.94 3.89
CA ALA A 337 -6.67 5.53 5.00
C ALA A 337 -6.50 6.64 6.06
N ALA A 338 -6.62 7.91 5.66
CA ALA A 338 -6.54 9.07 6.55
C ALA A 338 -7.74 9.21 7.49
N GLN A 339 -8.87 8.53 7.19
CA GLN A 339 -10.09 8.69 7.99
C GLN A 339 -9.94 8.03 9.36
N THR A 340 -10.13 8.81 10.41
CA THR A 340 -10.09 8.33 11.80
C THR A 340 -11.21 7.33 12.06
N LEU A 341 -12.42 7.65 11.58
CA LEU A 341 -13.59 6.78 11.69
C LEU A 341 -13.92 6.15 10.33
N ARG A 342 -14.17 4.86 10.31
CA ARG A 342 -14.58 4.14 9.09
C ARG A 342 -16.00 4.47 8.63
N SER A 343 -16.79 5.05 9.51
CA SER A 343 -18.09 5.60 9.18
C SER A 343 -18.03 6.91 8.41
N THR A 344 -16.87 7.59 8.36
CA THR A 344 -16.73 8.85 7.64
C THR A 344 -16.79 8.61 6.14
N PRO A 345 -17.77 9.20 5.42
CA PRO A 345 -17.78 9.16 3.96
C PRO A 345 -16.63 9.99 3.40
N ILE A 346 -16.01 9.51 2.33
CA ILE A 346 -14.97 10.27 1.62
C ILE A 346 -15.50 10.99 0.36
N THR A 347 -16.80 10.91 0.09
CA THR A 347 -17.47 11.71 -0.96
C THR A 347 -17.29 13.20 -0.68
N GLY A 348 -16.87 13.94 -1.70
CA GLY A 348 -16.61 15.39 -1.60
C GLY A 348 -15.24 15.75 -1.03
N PHE A 349 -14.46 14.79 -0.54
CA PHE A 349 -13.10 15.06 -0.04
C PHE A 349 -12.17 15.48 -1.18
N ALA A 350 -11.32 16.45 -0.88
CA ALA A 350 -10.29 16.88 -1.80
C ALA A 350 -9.16 15.82 -1.90
N VAL A 351 -8.63 15.69 -3.10
CA VAL A 351 -7.47 14.85 -3.43
C VAL A 351 -6.32 15.76 -3.79
N THR A 352 -5.15 15.48 -3.27
CA THR A 352 -3.92 16.24 -3.50
C THR A 352 -2.85 15.41 -4.22
N GLY A 353 -1.78 16.06 -4.67
CA GLY A 353 -0.64 15.39 -5.30
C GLY A 353 -0.86 14.91 -6.72
N ILE A 354 -2.07 15.05 -7.26
CA ILE A 354 -2.42 14.79 -8.67
C ILE A 354 -3.29 15.91 -9.23
N ASN A 355 -3.32 16.00 -10.55
CA ASN A 355 -4.24 16.84 -11.31
C ASN A 355 -4.93 16.01 -12.38
N ILE A 356 -6.13 16.43 -12.77
CA ILE A 356 -6.93 15.81 -13.84
C ILE A 356 -7.30 16.87 -14.88
N GLU A 357 -7.71 16.41 -16.06
CA GLU A 357 -8.23 17.28 -17.10
C GLU A 357 -9.53 17.95 -16.63
N GLU A 358 -9.61 19.25 -16.81
CA GLU A 358 -10.84 20.00 -16.55
C GLU A 358 -11.90 19.60 -17.57
N ASP A 359 -13.15 19.52 -17.12
CA ASP A 359 -14.33 19.24 -17.96
C ASP A 359 -14.22 17.97 -18.82
N LYS A 360 -13.43 16.97 -18.38
CA LYS A 360 -13.28 15.70 -19.09
C LYS A 360 -14.63 15.01 -19.34
N TRP A 361 -15.55 15.09 -18.38
CA TRP A 361 -16.88 14.53 -18.48
C TRP A 361 -17.93 15.53 -18.00
N ASP A 362 -19.05 15.56 -18.70
CA ASP A 362 -20.22 16.27 -18.21
C ASP A 362 -20.91 15.55 -17.04
N MET A 363 -21.88 16.23 -16.43
CA MET A 363 -22.59 15.71 -15.26
C MET A 363 -23.32 14.39 -15.56
N PHE A 364 -23.89 14.22 -16.79
CA PHE A 364 -24.62 13.01 -17.14
C PHE A 364 -23.67 11.83 -17.32
N GLN A 365 -22.52 12.05 -17.93
CA GLN A 365 -21.46 11.07 -18.10
C GLN A 365 -20.92 10.60 -16.73
N MET A 366 -20.67 11.55 -15.82
CA MET A 366 -20.24 11.23 -14.45
C MET A 366 -21.32 10.46 -13.67
N ASN A 367 -22.60 10.80 -13.84
CA ASN A 367 -23.71 10.04 -13.24
C ASN A 367 -23.77 8.60 -13.79
N THR A 368 -23.56 8.45 -15.10
CA THR A 368 -23.53 7.13 -15.76
C THR A 368 -22.38 6.28 -15.24
N LEU A 369 -21.17 6.85 -15.08
CA LEU A 369 -20.03 6.18 -14.48
C LEU A 369 -20.33 5.75 -13.03
N GLY A 370 -20.88 6.65 -12.22
CA GLY A 370 -21.24 6.35 -10.83
C GLY A 370 -22.32 5.26 -10.72
N ALA A 371 -23.35 5.30 -11.55
CA ALA A 371 -24.36 4.25 -11.62
C ALA A 371 -23.76 2.89 -12.02
N GLY A 372 -22.71 2.90 -12.84
CA GLY A 372 -21.95 1.71 -13.27
C GLY A 372 -20.90 1.22 -12.27
N GLY A 373 -20.81 1.76 -11.06
CA GLY A 373 -19.87 1.31 -10.03
C GLY A 373 -18.44 1.86 -10.20
N VAL A 374 -18.30 3.03 -10.81
CA VAL A 374 -17.01 3.69 -11.04
C VAL A 374 -16.88 4.93 -10.17
N LEU A 375 -15.88 4.97 -9.30
CA LEU A 375 -15.53 6.15 -8.52
C LEU A 375 -14.88 7.19 -9.44
N VAL A 376 -15.49 8.37 -9.52
CA VAL A 376 -15.03 9.46 -10.40
C VAL A 376 -14.37 10.55 -9.58
N LEU A 377 -13.17 10.96 -9.99
CA LEU A 377 -12.57 12.22 -9.56
C LEU A 377 -13.06 13.34 -10.48
N GLN A 378 -13.43 14.46 -9.89
CA GLN A 378 -13.90 15.64 -10.61
C GLN A 378 -13.13 16.89 -10.19
N ASN A 379 -12.99 17.85 -11.08
CA ASN A 379 -12.46 19.16 -10.74
C ASN A 379 -13.61 20.10 -10.39
N VAL A 380 -13.60 20.64 -9.18
CA VAL A 380 -14.60 21.63 -8.72
C VAL A 380 -13.85 22.88 -8.32
N ALA A 381 -13.96 23.92 -9.14
CA ALA A 381 -13.32 25.22 -8.92
C ALA A 381 -11.79 25.12 -8.64
N GLY A 382 -11.11 24.25 -9.40
CA GLY A 382 -9.66 24.04 -9.25
C GLY A 382 -9.25 23.03 -8.17
N LEU A 383 -10.19 22.46 -7.45
CA LEU A 383 -9.95 21.38 -6.49
C LEU A 383 -10.37 20.04 -7.07
N ILE A 384 -9.47 19.07 -7.00
CA ILE A 384 -9.81 17.70 -7.35
C ILE A 384 -10.54 17.08 -6.17
N THR A 385 -11.75 16.56 -6.40
CA THR A 385 -12.58 15.96 -5.35
C THR A 385 -13.11 14.59 -5.76
N ILE A 386 -13.37 13.75 -4.77
CA ILE A 386 -14.06 12.47 -4.94
C ILE A 386 -15.55 12.78 -5.11
N ARG A 387 -16.12 12.50 -6.30
CA ARG A 387 -17.53 12.76 -6.58
C ARG A 387 -18.46 11.86 -5.76
N ASP A 388 -18.26 10.55 -5.89
CA ASP A 388 -19.01 9.51 -5.18
C ASP A 388 -18.05 8.41 -4.73
N ALA A 389 -18.06 8.12 -3.44
CA ALA A 389 -17.20 7.10 -2.84
C ALA A 389 -17.87 5.72 -2.91
N ILE A 390 -17.75 5.07 -4.05
CA ILE A 390 -18.45 3.83 -4.39
C ILE A 390 -17.52 2.69 -4.78
N THR A 391 -17.99 1.46 -4.59
CA THR A 391 -17.36 0.22 -5.04
C THR A 391 -17.89 -0.22 -6.40
N THR A 392 -17.34 -1.28 -6.96
CA THR A 392 -17.85 -1.85 -8.22
C THR A 392 -19.14 -2.67 -8.04
N ASP A 393 -19.58 -2.94 -6.83
CA ASP A 393 -20.86 -3.59 -6.56
C ASP A 393 -21.98 -2.56 -6.40
N SER A 394 -22.72 -2.32 -7.47
CA SER A 394 -23.84 -1.40 -7.54
C SER A 394 -25.20 -2.05 -7.18
N THR A 395 -25.23 -3.27 -6.66
CA THR A 395 -26.48 -4.03 -6.41
C THR A 395 -27.29 -3.50 -5.25
N SER A 396 -26.64 -2.92 -4.24
CA SER A 396 -27.32 -2.32 -3.08
C SER A 396 -26.48 -1.20 -2.47
N ALA A 397 -27.13 -0.29 -1.73
CA ALA A 397 -26.43 0.76 -0.98
C ALA A 397 -25.45 0.18 0.07
N ASP A 398 -25.72 -1.01 0.59
CA ASP A 398 -24.89 -1.70 1.58
C ASP A 398 -23.56 -2.20 1.03
N THR A 399 -23.49 -2.47 -0.26
CA THR A 399 -22.32 -2.97 -0.95
C THR A 399 -21.66 -1.89 -1.80
N GLN A 400 -22.41 -0.90 -2.24
CA GLN A 400 -21.93 0.18 -3.08
C GLN A 400 -21.10 1.23 -2.32
N GLU A 401 -21.52 1.62 -1.11
CA GLU A 401 -20.88 2.71 -0.37
C GLU A 401 -19.59 2.27 0.31
N ILE A 402 -18.44 2.90 -0.02
CA ILE A 402 -17.13 2.55 0.54
C ILE A 402 -17.12 2.64 2.07
N ASN A 403 -17.73 3.69 2.65
CA ASN A 403 -17.76 3.83 4.10
C ASN A 403 -18.63 2.75 4.78
N VAL A 404 -19.70 2.27 4.15
CA VAL A 404 -20.52 1.16 4.67
C VAL A 404 -19.72 -0.15 4.61
N VAL A 405 -19.07 -0.41 3.50
CA VAL A 405 -18.19 -1.57 3.35
C VAL A 405 -17.04 -1.53 4.37
N SER A 406 -16.44 -0.36 4.59
CA SER A 406 -15.38 -0.17 5.57
C SER A 406 -15.86 -0.39 7.00
N GLN A 407 -17.04 0.12 7.37
CA GLN A 407 -17.68 -0.19 8.63
C GLN A 407 -17.92 -1.71 8.76
N ARG A 408 -18.42 -2.38 7.74
CA ARG A 408 -18.64 -3.82 7.73
C ARG A 408 -17.34 -4.59 7.98
N ARG A 409 -16.25 -4.27 7.24
CA ARG A 409 -14.92 -4.87 7.46
C ARG A 409 -14.42 -4.59 8.87
N LEU A 410 -14.57 -3.33 9.33
CA LEU A 410 -14.24 -2.94 10.68
C LEU A 410 -14.93 -3.84 11.69
N VAL A 411 -16.16 -4.20 11.54
CA VAL A 411 -16.90 -5.08 12.46
C VAL A 411 -16.47 -6.52 12.40
N GLN A 412 -16.34 -7.06 11.23
CA GLN A 412 -15.90 -8.45 11.03
C GLN A 412 -14.56 -8.71 11.74
N ARG A 413 -13.60 -7.82 11.56
CA ARG A 413 -12.26 -7.93 12.15
C ARG A 413 -12.31 -7.94 13.68
N THR A 414 -13.04 -7.05 14.37
CA THR A 414 -13.02 -7.01 15.85
C THR A 414 -13.74 -8.17 16.49
N LEU A 415 -14.91 -8.51 15.98
CA LEU A 415 -15.59 -9.67 16.49
C LEU A 415 -14.69 -10.90 16.35
N SER A 416 -14.15 -11.12 15.14
CA SER A 416 -13.23 -12.21 14.90
C SER A 416 -12.02 -12.17 15.84
N GLN A 417 -11.32 -11.06 15.91
CA GLN A 417 -10.11 -10.94 16.71
C GLN A 417 -10.40 -11.03 18.21
N LYS A 418 -11.37 -10.25 18.71
CA LYS A 418 -11.67 -10.21 20.15
C LYS A 418 -12.26 -11.51 20.67
N LEU A 419 -13.14 -12.15 19.89
CA LEU A 419 -13.67 -13.45 20.26
C LEU A 419 -12.58 -14.54 20.21
N PHE A 420 -11.71 -14.50 19.20
CA PHE A 420 -10.56 -15.40 19.12
C PHE A 420 -9.61 -15.22 20.32
N GLU A 421 -9.19 -14.00 20.63
CA GLU A 421 -8.31 -13.68 21.75
C GLU A 421 -8.89 -14.08 23.11
N THR A 422 -10.22 -13.89 23.27
CA THR A 422 -10.89 -14.11 24.56
C THR A 422 -11.22 -15.56 24.82
N TYR A 423 -11.59 -16.31 23.77
CA TYR A 423 -12.13 -17.66 23.92
C TYR A 423 -11.27 -18.73 23.23
N THR A 424 -11.06 -18.61 21.94
CA THR A 424 -10.43 -19.65 21.12
C THR A 424 -8.94 -19.79 21.43
N ASN A 425 -8.21 -18.68 21.47
CA ASN A 425 -6.77 -18.68 21.78
C ASN A 425 -6.46 -19.13 23.22
N LYS A 426 -7.42 -18.98 24.14
CA LYS A 426 -7.28 -19.41 25.54
C LYS A 426 -7.77 -20.85 25.77
N GLY A 427 -8.21 -21.55 24.72
CA GLY A 427 -8.69 -22.93 24.83
C GLY A 427 -9.86 -23.11 25.79
N LYS A 428 -10.77 -22.12 25.89
CA LYS A 428 -11.94 -22.23 26.76
C LYS A 428 -12.87 -23.34 26.29
N THR A 429 -13.38 -24.12 27.20
CA THR A 429 -14.37 -25.17 26.94
C THR A 429 -15.74 -24.55 26.69
N ILE A 430 -16.53 -25.18 25.81
CA ILE A 430 -17.89 -24.76 25.55
C ILE A 430 -18.81 -25.37 26.62
N ASN A 431 -19.52 -24.51 27.34
CA ASN A 431 -20.56 -24.83 28.29
C ASN A 431 -21.62 -23.71 28.26
N PRO A 432 -22.80 -23.87 28.89
CA PRO A 432 -23.85 -22.86 28.84
C PRO A 432 -23.44 -21.47 29.34
N GLN A 433 -22.47 -21.40 30.26
CA GLN A 433 -21.93 -20.12 30.70
C GLN A 433 -21.04 -19.47 29.66
N THR A 434 -20.14 -20.25 29.04
CA THR A 434 -19.28 -19.72 27.94
C THR A 434 -20.11 -19.18 26.78
N VAL A 435 -21.23 -19.83 26.45
CA VAL A 435 -22.15 -19.35 25.39
C VAL A 435 -22.73 -17.98 25.77
N ARG A 436 -23.21 -17.81 27.01
CA ARG A 436 -23.69 -16.51 27.52
C ARG A 436 -22.59 -15.45 27.56
N ASP A 437 -21.38 -15.83 27.96
CA ASP A 437 -20.24 -14.91 27.97
C ASP A 437 -19.85 -14.43 26.57
N VAL A 438 -19.93 -15.29 25.56
CA VAL A 438 -19.73 -14.91 24.16
C VAL A 438 -20.78 -13.91 23.69
N GLU A 439 -22.06 -14.13 24.02
CA GLU A 439 -23.12 -13.16 23.71
C GLU A 439 -22.88 -11.80 24.40
N ALA A 440 -22.56 -11.81 25.69
CA ALA A 440 -22.27 -10.60 26.46
C ALA A 440 -21.04 -9.85 25.92
N THR A 441 -19.98 -10.58 25.56
CA THR A 441 -18.77 -10.01 24.94
C THR A 441 -19.08 -9.38 23.60
N THR A 442 -19.86 -10.06 22.74
CA THR A 442 -20.31 -9.53 21.45
C THR A 442 -21.08 -8.24 21.64
N ARG A 443 -22.02 -8.21 22.60
CA ARG A 443 -22.78 -7.01 22.93
C ARG A 443 -21.90 -5.87 23.44
N SER A 444 -20.93 -6.15 24.28
CA SER A 444 -19.97 -5.15 24.76
C SER A 444 -19.16 -4.53 23.64
N ILE A 445 -18.66 -5.35 22.71
CA ILE A 445 -17.94 -4.91 21.53
C ILE A 445 -18.81 -3.98 20.68
N LEU A 446 -20.02 -4.42 20.32
CA LEU A 446 -20.93 -3.63 19.49
C LEU A 446 -21.34 -2.32 20.17
N ASN A 447 -21.53 -2.32 21.48
CA ASN A 447 -21.81 -1.10 22.23
C ASN A 447 -20.64 -0.11 22.20
N SER A 448 -19.42 -0.60 22.34
CA SER A 448 -18.22 0.23 22.21
C SER A 448 -18.11 0.88 20.84
N LEU A 449 -18.43 0.16 19.75
CA LEU A 449 -18.46 0.70 18.38
C LEU A 449 -19.52 1.74 18.16
N ARG A 450 -20.68 1.55 18.74
CA ARG A 450 -21.73 2.55 18.71
C ARG A 450 -21.29 3.83 19.45
N GLN A 451 -20.68 3.70 20.61
CA GLN A 451 -20.20 4.83 21.40
C GLN A 451 -19.07 5.59 20.70
N SER A 452 -18.21 4.91 19.96
CA SER A 452 -17.15 5.54 19.16
C SER A 452 -17.64 6.18 17.86
N GLY A 453 -18.92 6.03 17.49
CA GLY A 453 -19.46 6.58 16.25
C GLY A 453 -19.14 5.77 15.00
N GLU A 454 -18.63 4.54 15.15
CA GLU A 454 -18.31 3.67 14.02
C GLU A 454 -19.56 2.99 13.44
N ILE A 455 -20.61 2.86 14.21
CA ILE A 455 -21.90 2.32 13.77
C ILE A 455 -23.07 3.14 14.32
N PHE A 456 -24.18 3.09 13.63
CA PHE A 456 -25.41 3.71 14.11
C PHE A 456 -26.01 2.93 15.30
N GLY A 457 -26.08 1.61 15.20
CA GLY A 457 -26.67 0.77 16.22
C GLY A 457 -26.57 -0.72 15.93
N TYR A 458 -27.13 -1.51 16.82
CA TYR A 458 -27.22 -2.98 16.68
C TYR A 458 -28.53 -3.49 17.32
N GLY A 459 -29.01 -4.64 16.88
CA GLY A 459 -30.22 -5.28 17.43
C GLY A 459 -30.02 -5.69 18.89
N THR A 460 -30.88 -5.16 19.76
CA THR A 460 -30.86 -5.46 21.20
C THR A 460 -31.97 -6.41 21.63
N LYS A 461 -32.99 -6.55 20.79
CA LYS A 461 -34.16 -7.45 20.99
C LYS A 461 -34.77 -7.76 19.64
N ASP A 462 -35.51 -8.85 19.56
CA ASP A 462 -36.30 -9.15 18.38
C ASP A 462 -37.42 -8.11 18.21
N ASP A 463 -37.45 -7.46 17.06
CA ASP A 463 -38.46 -6.52 16.68
C ASP A 463 -39.16 -6.98 15.40
N PRO A 464 -40.41 -7.45 15.48
CA PRO A 464 -41.12 -7.97 14.32
C PRO A 464 -41.42 -6.89 13.26
N ASN A 465 -41.39 -5.59 13.62
CA ASN A 465 -41.66 -4.51 12.67
C ASN A 465 -40.45 -4.01 11.94
N THR A 466 -39.28 -4.04 12.58
CA THR A 466 -38.02 -3.53 12.00
C THR A 466 -37.11 -4.66 11.47
N GLY A 467 -37.44 -5.91 11.79
CA GLY A 467 -36.58 -7.07 11.42
C GLY A 467 -35.24 -7.08 12.13
N GLU A 468 -35.07 -6.33 13.21
CA GLU A 468 -33.84 -6.34 14.00
C GLU A 468 -33.71 -7.63 14.81
N THR A 469 -32.62 -8.35 14.63
CA THR A 469 -32.37 -9.60 15.35
C THR A 469 -31.57 -9.33 16.61
N LYS A 470 -32.04 -9.88 17.74
CA LYS A 470 -31.31 -9.91 18.99
C LYS A 470 -29.96 -10.63 18.81
N ILE A 471 -28.94 -10.19 19.52
CA ILE A 471 -27.67 -10.95 19.60
C ILE A 471 -27.96 -12.28 20.25
N THR A 472 -27.62 -13.36 19.57
CA THR A 472 -27.74 -14.73 20.07
C THR A 472 -26.43 -15.49 19.86
N ALA A 473 -26.07 -16.29 20.82
CA ALA A 473 -24.97 -17.23 20.71
C ALA A 473 -25.51 -18.64 20.99
N ILE A 474 -25.24 -19.58 20.10
CA ILE A 474 -25.76 -20.95 20.18
C ILE A 474 -24.61 -21.90 19.81
N GLN A 475 -24.43 -22.98 20.59
CA GLN A 475 -23.51 -24.04 20.20
C GLN A 475 -24.03 -24.73 18.95
N ASP A 476 -23.14 -24.96 17.98
CA ASP A 476 -23.48 -25.63 16.74
C ASP A 476 -23.83 -27.11 17.01
N SER A 477 -24.95 -27.57 16.48
CA SER A 477 -25.42 -28.95 16.65
C SER A 477 -24.58 -29.96 15.87
N ASN A 478 -23.96 -29.56 14.77
CA ASN A 478 -23.18 -30.44 13.91
C ASN A 478 -21.68 -30.41 14.24
N GLU A 479 -21.20 -29.29 14.75
CA GLU A 479 -19.80 -29.12 15.16
C GLU A 479 -19.76 -28.68 16.64
N PRO A 480 -19.65 -29.63 17.60
CA PRO A 480 -19.73 -29.32 19.03
C PRO A 480 -18.65 -28.35 19.54
N ARG A 481 -17.60 -28.10 18.76
CA ARG A 481 -16.51 -27.15 19.08
C ARG A 481 -16.78 -25.74 18.57
N ARG A 482 -17.96 -25.47 17.98
CA ARG A 482 -18.34 -24.17 17.39
C ARG A 482 -19.46 -23.52 18.18
N ILE A 483 -19.36 -22.21 18.34
CA ILE A 483 -20.45 -21.34 18.78
C ILE A 483 -20.80 -20.43 17.61
N ASN A 484 -22.04 -20.46 17.17
CA ASN A 484 -22.61 -19.59 16.17
C ASN A 484 -23.15 -18.34 16.86
N VAL A 485 -22.69 -17.17 16.44
CA VAL A 485 -23.15 -15.87 16.94
C VAL A 485 -23.88 -15.15 15.82
N THR A 486 -25.15 -14.77 16.09
CA THR A 486 -25.96 -13.97 15.17
C THR A 486 -26.24 -12.61 15.78
N CYS A 487 -26.06 -11.56 15.01
CA CYS A 487 -26.38 -10.21 15.41
C CYS A 487 -26.71 -9.34 14.18
N SER A 488 -27.56 -8.35 14.37
CA SER A 488 -27.87 -7.33 13.37
C SER A 488 -27.16 -6.04 13.71
N VAL A 489 -26.67 -5.32 12.71
CA VAL A 489 -25.99 -4.05 12.91
C VAL A 489 -26.50 -3.03 11.88
N LYS A 490 -26.73 -1.80 12.34
CA LYS A 490 -27.09 -0.66 11.50
C LYS A 490 -25.85 0.18 11.26
N PHE A 491 -25.58 0.48 10.00
CA PHE A 491 -24.46 1.32 9.58
C PHE A 491 -24.87 2.77 9.39
N LEU A 492 -23.87 3.65 9.34
CA LEU A 492 -24.01 5.05 9.00
C LEU A 492 -23.87 5.21 7.48
N TYR A 493 -24.88 5.75 6.85
CA TYR A 493 -24.88 6.05 5.41
C TYR A 493 -24.54 7.51 5.15
N PRO A 494 -23.86 7.82 4.05
CA PRO A 494 -23.68 9.19 3.62
C PRO A 494 -25.03 9.81 3.20
N MET A 495 -25.24 11.07 3.53
CA MET A 495 -26.39 11.82 3.04
C MET A 495 -26.09 12.31 1.62
N LYS A 496 -26.71 11.71 0.60
CA LYS A 496 -26.51 12.06 -0.82
C LYS A 496 -27.59 12.96 -1.38
N PHE A 497 -28.82 12.86 -0.84
CA PHE A 497 -29.98 13.55 -1.39
C PHE A 497 -30.78 14.28 -0.31
N ILE A 498 -31.14 15.52 -0.59
CA ILE A 498 -32.09 16.31 0.18
C ILE A 498 -33.23 16.71 -0.76
N SER A 499 -34.43 16.25 -0.48
CA SER A 499 -35.61 16.69 -1.22
C SER A 499 -36.29 17.86 -0.48
N VAL A 500 -36.45 18.99 -1.15
CA VAL A 500 -37.13 20.17 -0.61
C VAL A 500 -38.38 20.41 -1.45
N THR A 501 -39.54 20.35 -0.79
CA THR A 501 -40.82 20.73 -1.41
C THR A 501 -41.21 22.11 -0.92
N VAL A 502 -41.35 23.05 -1.85
CA VAL A 502 -41.84 24.39 -1.56
C VAL A 502 -43.25 24.48 -2.04
N SER A 503 -44.21 24.71 -1.11
CA SER A 503 -45.59 24.97 -1.43
C SER A 503 -45.83 26.49 -1.38
N THR A 504 -46.36 27.06 -2.47
CA THR A 504 -46.77 28.45 -2.53
C THR A 504 -48.29 28.51 -2.27
N PHE A 505 -48.71 29.36 -1.34
CA PHE A 505 -50.10 29.68 -1.12
C PHE A 505 -50.41 31.01 -1.86
N VAL A 506 -51.49 31.05 -2.60
CA VAL A 506 -52.02 32.25 -3.24
C VAL A 506 -53.16 32.77 -2.40
#